data_b4ea4773a6a792883701d142858f4b1f
#
_entry.id   b4ea4773a6a792883701d142858f4b1f
#
_cell.length_a   1.000
_cell.length_b   1.000
_cell.length_c   1.000
_cell.angle_alpha   90.00
_cell.angle_beta   90.00
_cell.angle_gamma   90.00
#
_symmetry.space_group_name_H-M   'P 1'
#
loop_
_entity.id
_entity.type
_entity.pdbx_description
1 polymer ?
#
loop_
_entity_poly.entity_id
_entity_poly.type
_entity_poly.pdbx_seq_one_letter_code
_entity_poly.pdbx_strand_id
1 'polypeptide(L)'
;MVLVMSSCHEKPQPTAPSSDRELKESLEKANRVMASEEEEDIVNFVRRHQWEMVSTGTGMRYQIVKTGQGPLIQQGQRVTAEYALYDIFGDVVYCSDTEGLMDFVVGYGGAVDGIDEAIRHLHVGDQARVIVPSHLGYGLVGDQKKVPGRATLIYTLNILKAE
;
A
#
# COMPACT_ATOMS: atom_id res chain seq x y z
N MET A 1 63.64 -5.93 18.12
CA MET A 1 62.67 -6.69 17.32
C MET A 1 61.33 -6.61 18.11
N VAL A 2 60.50 -5.64 17.76
CA VAL A 2 59.23 -5.38 18.47
C VAL A 2 58.09 -6.04 17.66
N LEU A 3 57.47 -7.06 18.26
CA LEU A 3 56.27 -7.71 17.70
C LEU A 3 55.04 -6.86 18.01
N VAL A 4 54.43 -6.25 16.98
CA VAL A 4 53.14 -5.57 17.10
C VAL A 4 52.05 -6.62 16.89
N MET A 5 51.38 -6.97 17.97
CA MET A 5 50.16 -7.81 17.94
C MET A 5 48.98 -6.96 17.46
N SER A 6 48.59 -7.13 16.22
CA SER A 6 47.37 -6.53 15.67
C SER A 6 46.13 -7.29 16.21
N SER A 7 45.39 -6.66 17.12
CA SER A 7 44.11 -7.17 17.63
C SER A 7 43.06 -6.85 16.59
N CYS A 8 42.62 -7.86 15.82
CA CYS A 8 41.40 -7.78 15.02
C CYS A 8 40.18 -7.68 15.94
N HIS A 9 39.55 -6.52 15.93
CA HIS A 9 38.26 -6.33 16.60
C HIS A 9 37.17 -6.93 15.70
N GLU A 10 36.79 -8.17 16.02
CA GLU A 10 35.71 -8.86 15.33
C GLU A 10 34.38 -8.21 15.73
N LYS A 11 33.65 -7.64 14.76
CA LYS A 11 32.30 -7.12 15.00
C LYS A 11 31.40 -8.28 15.40
N PRO A 12 30.58 -8.13 16.46
CA PRO A 12 29.65 -9.19 16.84
C PRO A 12 28.69 -9.49 15.68
N GLN A 13 28.73 -10.72 15.18
CA GLN A 13 27.73 -11.22 14.24
C GLN A 13 26.40 -11.35 15.00
N PRO A 14 25.27 -10.98 14.38
CA PRO A 14 23.96 -11.21 14.97
C PRO A 14 23.76 -12.70 15.16
N THR A 15 23.65 -13.14 16.41
CA THR A 15 23.34 -14.53 16.76
C THR A 15 21.93 -14.87 16.33
N ALA A 16 21.75 -15.99 15.65
CA ALA A 16 20.41 -16.50 15.33
C ALA A 16 19.58 -16.70 16.61
N PRO A 17 18.27 -16.38 16.59
CA PRO A 17 17.42 -16.51 17.78
C PRO A 17 17.39 -17.95 18.29
N SER A 18 17.56 -18.12 19.61
CA SER A 18 17.73 -19.42 20.27
C SER A 18 16.42 -20.12 20.62
N SER A 19 15.27 -19.45 20.44
CA SER A 19 13.94 -20.02 20.69
C SER A 19 12.89 -19.43 19.74
N ASP A 20 11.80 -20.18 19.49
CA ASP A 20 10.65 -19.73 18.68
C ASP A 20 10.05 -18.42 19.20
N ARG A 21 10.11 -18.19 20.52
CA ARG A 21 9.64 -16.96 21.16
C ARG A 21 10.51 -15.77 20.79
N GLU A 22 11.82 -15.90 20.88
CA GLU A 22 12.78 -14.83 20.52
C GLU A 22 12.70 -14.51 19.02
N LEU A 23 12.52 -15.54 18.18
CA LEU A 23 12.30 -15.34 16.75
C LEU A 23 11.03 -14.54 16.49
N LYS A 24 9.93 -14.92 17.16
CA LYS A 24 8.64 -14.22 17.02
C LYS A 24 8.75 -12.74 17.46
N GLU A 25 9.33 -12.48 18.63
CA GLU A 25 9.55 -11.13 19.15
C GLU A 25 10.43 -10.28 18.22
N SER A 26 11.47 -10.89 17.65
CA SER A 26 12.35 -10.26 16.65
C SER A 26 11.61 -9.91 15.35
N LEU A 27 10.77 -10.82 14.83
CA LEU A 27 9.96 -10.60 13.64
C LEU A 27 8.89 -9.51 13.86
N GLU A 28 8.23 -9.53 15.02
CA GLU A 28 7.24 -8.49 15.38
C GLU A 28 7.90 -7.11 15.47
N LYS A 29 9.09 -7.03 16.07
CA LYS A 29 9.87 -5.79 16.15
C LYS A 29 10.29 -5.30 14.76
N ALA A 30 10.80 -6.19 13.91
CA ALA A 30 11.17 -5.85 12.53
C ALA A 30 9.97 -5.35 11.74
N ASN A 31 8.82 -6.05 11.81
CA ASN A 31 7.60 -5.63 11.12
C ASN A 31 7.10 -4.27 11.60
N ARG A 32 7.19 -3.97 12.90
CA ARG A 32 6.80 -2.67 13.46
C ARG A 32 7.70 -1.53 12.94
N VAL A 33 9.01 -1.75 12.90
CA VAL A 33 9.95 -0.76 12.35
C VAL A 33 9.63 -0.48 10.89
N MET A 34 9.46 -1.51 10.08
CA MET A 34 9.18 -1.38 8.65
C MET A 34 7.83 -0.72 8.38
N ALA A 35 6.81 -1.00 9.18
CA ALA A 35 5.51 -0.32 9.07
C ALA A 35 5.62 1.18 9.44
N SER A 36 6.49 1.52 10.40
CA SER A 36 6.76 2.92 10.76
C SER A 36 7.52 3.67 9.65
N GLU A 37 8.48 3.01 9.01
CA GLU A 37 9.21 3.57 7.86
C GLU A 37 8.27 3.80 6.67
N GLU A 38 7.43 2.83 6.34
CA GLU A 38 6.41 2.97 5.28
C GLU A 38 5.44 4.13 5.56
N GLU A 39 4.98 4.25 6.80
CA GLU A 39 4.11 5.35 7.22
C GLU A 39 4.78 6.71 7.04
N GLU A 40 6.07 6.84 7.40
CA GLU A 40 6.85 8.06 7.23
C GLU A 40 7.01 8.40 5.73
N ASP A 41 7.26 7.42 4.89
CA ASP A 41 7.35 7.59 3.44
C ASP A 41 6.02 8.08 2.84
N ILE A 42 4.89 7.52 3.29
CA ILE A 42 3.56 7.95 2.86
C ILE A 42 3.28 9.40 3.30
N VAL A 43 3.56 9.74 4.55
CA VAL A 43 3.40 11.11 5.06
C VAL A 43 4.24 12.10 4.27
N ASN A 44 5.49 11.74 3.99
CA ASN A 44 6.40 12.56 3.20
C ASN A 44 5.92 12.72 1.75
N PHE A 45 5.37 11.65 1.15
CA PHE A 45 4.77 11.67 -0.18
C PHE A 45 3.58 12.63 -0.24
N VAL A 46 2.61 12.47 0.67
CA VAL A 46 1.41 13.33 0.75
C VAL A 46 1.80 14.80 0.91
N ARG A 47 2.77 15.10 1.79
CA ARG A 47 3.26 16.47 2.02
C ARG A 47 3.93 17.06 0.78
N ARG A 48 4.79 16.32 0.08
CA ARG A 48 5.46 16.78 -1.15
C ARG A 48 4.48 17.11 -2.27
N HIS A 49 3.40 16.33 -2.38
CA HIS A 49 2.37 16.53 -3.40
C HIS A 49 1.27 17.52 -2.97
N GLN A 50 1.32 18.01 -1.73
CA GLN A 50 0.31 18.91 -1.15
C GLN A 50 -1.12 18.32 -1.25
N TRP A 51 -1.25 17.02 -1.05
CA TRP A 51 -2.55 16.35 -1.08
C TRP A 51 -3.25 16.45 0.27
N GLU A 52 -4.53 16.80 0.24
CA GLU A 52 -5.40 16.83 1.41
C GLU A 52 -6.16 15.49 1.50
N MET A 53 -5.59 14.52 2.22
CA MET A 53 -6.12 13.17 2.28
C MET A 53 -6.78 12.87 3.62
N VAL A 54 -7.87 12.10 3.56
CA VAL A 54 -8.50 11.50 4.73
C VAL A 54 -7.78 10.18 5.01
N SER A 55 -7.32 9.99 6.26
CA SER A 55 -6.71 8.73 6.72
C SER A 55 -7.73 7.89 7.46
N THR A 56 -7.78 6.60 7.16
CA THR A 56 -8.62 5.63 7.87
C THR A 56 -7.86 4.96 9.01
N GLY A 57 -8.57 4.21 9.86
CA GLY A 57 -7.97 3.48 10.97
C GLY A 57 -7.03 2.34 10.53
N THR A 58 -7.11 1.89 9.29
CA THR A 58 -6.24 0.86 8.70
C THR A 58 -4.94 1.43 8.13
N GLY A 59 -4.83 2.77 8.04
CA GLY A 59 -3.71 3.48 7.41
C GLY A 59 -3.89 3.77 5.92
N MET A 60 -4.97 3.27 5.28
CA MET A 60 -5.35 3.68 3.93
C MET A 60 -5.69 5.17 3.92
N ARG A 61 -5.36 5.86 2.83
CA ARG A 61 -5.70 7.27 2.64
C ARG A 61 -6.40 7.48 1.33
N TYR A 62 -7.40 8.39 1.32
CA TYR A 62 -8.08 8.77 0.10
C TYR A 62 -8.37 10.27 0.04
N GLN A 63 -8.52 10.75 -1.18
CA GLN A 63 -8.95 12.12 -1.50
C GLN A 63 -9.89 12.07 -2.69
N ILE A 64 -11.10 12.61 -2.53
CA ILE A 64 -12.00 12.83 -3.66
C ILE A 64 -11.54 14.10 -4.38
N VAL A 65 -11.06 13.94 -5.62
CA VAL A 65 -10.56 15.04 -6.45
C VAL A 65 -11.70 15.71 -7.20
N LYS A 66 -12.68 14.90 -7.62
CA LYS A 66 -13.91 15.38 -8.27
C LYS A 66 -15.08 14.55 -7.75
N THR A 67 -16.10 15.22 -7.24
CA THR A 67 -17.30 14.58 -6.71
C THR A 67 -18.25 14.19 -7.83
N GLY A 68 -18.66 12.92 -7.84
CA GLY A 68 -19.74 12.40 -8.67
C GLY A 68 -21.12 12.77 -8.13
N GLN A 69 -22.14 12.46 -8.89
CA GLN A 69 -23.54 12.71 -8.49
C GLN A 69 -24.34 11.43 -8.27
N GLY A 70 -23.68 10.29 -8.43
CA GLY A 70 -24.31 8.99 -8.23
C GLY A 70 -24.42 8.59 -6.75
N PRO A 71 -25.02 7.44 -6.46
CA PRO A 71 -25.17 6.93 -5.10
C PRO A 71 -23.80 6.53 -4.48
N LEU A 72 -23.76 6.55 -3.14
CA LEU A 72 -22.66 5.96 -2.39
C LEU A 72 -22.60 4.46 -2.64
N ILE A 73 -21.42 3.95 -2.90
CA ILE A 73 -21.19 2.54 -3.22
C ILE A 73 -21.33 1.67 -1.96
N GLN A 74 -22.06 0.58 -2.08
CA GLN A 74 -22.37 -0.33 -0.98
C GLN A 74 -21.67 -1.68 -1.16
N GLN A 75 -21.46 -2.37 -0.05
CA GLN A 75 -21.02 -3.77 -0.07
C GLN A 75 -21.96 -4.64 -0.91
N GLY A 76 -21.40 -5.56 -1.68
CA GLY A 76 -22.16 -6.46 -2.55
C GLY A 76 -22.41 -5.92 -3.96
N GLN A 77 -22.18 -4.64 -4.21
CA GLN A 77 -22.31 -4.08 -5.55
C GLN A 77 -21.08 -4.42 -6.42
N ARG A 78 -21.33 -4.65 -7.71
CA ARG A 78 -20.28 -4.76 -8.72
C ARG A 78 -19.86 -3.38 -9.16
N VAL A 79 -18.59 -3.06 -8.98
CA VAL A 79 -18.01 -1.76 -9.37
C VAL A 79 -17.15 -1.93 -10.60
N THR A 80 -17.32 -0.99 -11.54
CA THR A 80 -16.44 -0.83 -12.69
C THR A 80 -15.78 0.55 -12.62
N ALA A 81 -14.45 0.59 -12.71
CA ALA A 81 -13.67 1.83 -12.62
C ALA A 81 -12.50 1.84 -13.59
N GLU A 82 -12.18 3.02 -14.11
CA GLU A 82 -10.87 3.29 -14.68
C GLU A 82 -9.88 3.51 -13.55
N TYR A 83 -8.63 3.09 -13.75
CA TYR A 83 -7.58 3.27 -12.78
C TYR A 83 -6.21 3.46 -13.40
N ALA A 84 -5.33 4.11 -12.66
CA ALA A 84 -3.89 3.98 -12.83
C ALA A 84 -3.26 3.73 -11.46
N LEU A 85 -2.38 2.74 -11.41
CA LEU A 85 -1.58 2.38 -10.25
C LEU A 85 -0.15 2.86 -10.45
N TYR A 86 0.33 3.61 -9.49
CA TYR A 86 1.69 4.12 -9.42
C TYR A 86 2.41 3.54 -8.20
N ASP A 87 3.71 3.44 -8.31
CA ASP A 87 4.57 3.27 -7.14
C ASP A 87 4.79 4.61 -6.40
N ILE A 88 5.52 4.57 -5.28
CA ILE A 88 5.80 5.76 -4.47
C ILE A 88 6.79 6.73 -5.16
N PHE A 89 7.45 6.30 -6.24
CA PHE A 89 8.35 7.13 -7.04
C PHE A 89 7.61 7.85 -8.18
N GLY A 90 6.37 7.45 -8.46
CA GLY A 90 5.51 8.03 -9.48
C GLY A 90 5.53 7.28 -10.81
N ASP A 91 6.16 6.12 -10.86
CA ASP A 91 6.16 5.28 -12.06
C ASP A 91 4.84 4.50 -12.19
N VAL A 92 4.28 4.47 -13.41
CA VAL A 92 3.06 3.71 -13.70
C VAL A 92 3.36 2.23 -13.70
N VAL A 93 2.71 1.48 -12.81
CA VAL A 93 2.84 0.02 -12.71
C VAL A 93 1.78 -0.68 -13.56
N TYR A 94 0.53 -0.26 -13.40
CA TYR A 94 -0.64 -0.77 -14.13
C TYR A 94 -1.62 0.37 -14.45
N CYS A 95 -2.36 0.25 -15.54
CA CYS A 95 -3.45 1.17 -15.85
C CYS A 95 -4.53 0.51 -16.72
N SER A 96 -5.72 1.09 -16.69
CA SER A 96 -6.87 0.59 -17.48
C SER A 96 -6.63 0.56 -18.97
N ASP A 97 -5.77 1.43 -19.51
CA ASP A 97 -5.47 1.49 -20.93
C ASP A 97 -4.78 0.22 -21.45
N THR A 98 -4.02 -0.45 -20.59
CA THR A 98 -3.26 -1.66 -20.92
C THR A 98 -3.84 -2.94 -20.34
N GLU A 99 -4.42 -2.87 -19.14
CA GLU A 99 -4.90 -4.04 -18.40
C GLU A 99 -6.43 -4.19 -18.45
N GLY A 100 -7.14 -3.18 -18.97
CA GLY A 100 -8.60 -3.11 -18.95
C GLY A 100 -9.15 -2.50 -17.65
N LEU A 101 -10.45 -2.27 -17.63
CA LEU A 101 -11.13 -1.68 -16.48
C LEU A 101 -11.02 -2.56 -15.23
N MET A 102 -10.93 -1.93 -14.09
CA MET A 102 -11.11 -2.62 -12.80
C MET A 102 -12.59 -3.01 -12.68
N ASP A 103 -12.85 -4.29 -12.42
CA ASP A 103 -14.21 -4.83 -12.24
C ASP A 103 -14.20 -5.86 -11.12
N PHE A 104 -14.96 -5.59 -10.04
CA PHE A 104 -15.04 -6.48 -8.89
C PHE A 104 -16.30 -6.24 -8.06
N VAL A 105 -16.60 -7.17 -7.13
CA VAL A 105 -17.73 -7.04 -6.20
C VAL A 105 -17.21 -6.62 -4.82
N VAL A 106 -17.69 -5.48 -4.35
CA VAL A 106 -17.25 -4.88 -3.06
C VAL A 106 -17.50 -5.83 -1.89
N GLY A 107 -16.43 -6.14 -1.16
CA GLY A 107 -16.45 -7.04 -0.01
C GLY A 107 -16.33 -8.53 -0.33
N TYR A 108 -16.17 -8.91 -1.61
CA TYR A 108 -16.07 -10.31 -2.03
C TYR A 108 -14.78 -10.64 -2.79
N GLY A 109 -13.79 -9.75 -2.73
CA GLY A 109 -12.52 -9.91 -3.42
C GLY A 109 -12.56 -9.43 -4.88
N GLY A 110 -11.41 -9.57 -5.55
CA GLY A 110 -11.21 -9.07 -6.92
C GLY A 110 -10.42 -7.77 -6.99
N ALA A 111 -10.27 -7.07 -5.87
CA ALA A 111 -9.33 -5.96 -5.69
C ALA A 111 -8.50 -6.18 -4.43
N VAL A 112 -7.42 -5.43 -4.25
CA VAL A 112 -6.68 -5.40 -2.98
C VAL A 112 -7.53 -4.78 -1.88
N ASP A 113 -7.30 -5.19 -0.63
CA ASP A 113 -8.13 -4.80 0.53
C ASP A 113 -8.28 -3.28 0.67
N GLY A 114 -7.20 -2.53 0.42
CA GLY A 114 -7.23 -1.08 0.49
C GLY A 114 -8.11 -0.42 -0.57
N ILE A 115 -8.24 -1.01 -1.75
CA ILE A 115 -9.17 -0.53 -2.78
C ILE A 115 -10.61 -0.91 -2.42
N ASP A 116 -10.83 -2.14 -1.93
CA ASP A 116 -12.14 -2.56 -1.46
C ASP A 116 -12.66 -1.67 -0.31
N GLU A 117 -11.77 -1.24 0.58
CA GLU A 117 -12.08 -0.27 1.64
C GLU A 117 -12.37 1.11 1.05
N ALA A 118 -11.50 1.62 0.16
CA ALA A 118 -11.62 2.97 -0.41
C ALA A 118 -12.94 3.17 -1.16
N ILE A 119 -13.35 2.18 -1.95
CA ILE A 119 -14.56 2.24 -2.77
C ILE A 119 -15.83 2.50 -1.93
N ARG A 120 -15.88 2.02 -0.69
CA ARG A 120 -17.02 2.25 0.21
C ARG A 120 -17.14 3.69 0.72
N HIS A 121 -16.15 4.51 0.48
CA HIS A 121 -16.15 5.95 0.77
C HIS A 121 -16.48 6.80 -0.46
N LEU A 122 -16.67 6.18 -1.63
CA LEU A 122 -16.84 6.85 -2.91
C LEU A 122 -18.27 6.71 -3.46
N HIS A 123 -18.64 7.67 -4.30
CA HIS A 123 -19.89 7.66 -5.05
C HIS A 123 -19.62 7.31 -6.53
N VAL A 124 -20.63 6.84 -7.22
CA VAL A 124 -20.56 6.68 -8.67
C VAL A 124 -20.31 8.05 -9.33
N GLY A 125 -19.30 8.09 -10.20
CA GLY A 125 -18.84 9.32 -10.86
C GLY A 125 -17.73 10.07 -10.12
N ASP A 126 -17.32 9.62 -8.90
CA ASP A 126 -16.17 10.20 -8.20
C ASP A 126 -14.87 9.93 -8.96
N GLN A 127 -13.99 10.93 -8.94
CA GLN A 127 -12.57 10.74 -9.22
C GLN A 127 -11.79 10.88 -7.90
N ALA A 128 -10.99 9.90 -7.59
CA ALA A 128 -10.29 9.82 -6.31
C ALA A 128 -8.82 9.44 -6.48
N ARG A 129 -8.01 9.85 -5.51
CA ARG A 129 -6.68 9.32 -5.26
C ARG A 129 -6.72 8.47 -4.01
N VAL A 130 -6.06 7.32 -4.05
CA VAL A 130 -6.00 6.40 -2.91
C VAL A 130 -4.56 5.96 -2.70
N ILE A 131 -4.09 6.05 -1.46
CA ILE A 131 -2.81 5.48 -1.05
C ILE A 131 -3.11 4.25 -0.20
N VAL A 132 -2.62 3.12 -0.67
CA VAL A 132 -2.81 1.81 -0.05
C VAL A 132 -1.46 1.35 0.51
N PRO A 133 -1.30 1.29 1.83
CA PRO A 133 -0.12 0.71 2.46
C PRO A 133 0.07 -0.76 2.04
N SER A 134 1.29 -1.24 2.08
CA SER A 134 1.66 -2.57 1.57
C SER A 134 0.84 -3.71 2.17
N HIS A 135 0.48 -3.63 3.46
CA HIS A 135 -0.30 -4.65 4.15
C HIS A 135 -1.78 -4.74 3.69
N LEU A 136 -2.31 -3.67 3.08
CA LEU A 136 -3.64 -3.63 2.45
C LEU A 136 -3.56 -3.81 0.93
N GLY A 137 -2.35 -3.94 0.39
CA GLY A 137 -2.04 -4.17 -1.01
C GLY A 137 -1.59 -5.60 -1.27
N TYR A 138 -0.40 -5.75 -1.87
CA TYR A 138 0.19 -7.05 -2.21
C TYR A 138 1.12 -7.63 -1.12
N GLY A 139 1.18 -7.00 0.05
CA GLY A 139 1.89 -7.51 1.22
C GLY A 139 3.40 -7.66 1.06
N LEU A 140 3.95 -8.68 1.74
CA LEU A 140 5.39 -8.89 1.81
C LEU A 140 6.02 -9.44 0.52
N VAL A 141 5.24 -10.08 -0.33
CA VAL A 141 5.74 -10.79 -1.52
C VAL A 141 5.48 -10.05 -2.84
N GLY A 142 4.64 -9.01 -2.82
CA GLY A 142 4.21 -8.32 -4.04
C GLY A 142 3.24 -9.17 -4.88
N ASP A 143 3.02 -8.76 -6.14
CA ASP A 143 2.15 -9.48 -7.09
C ASP A 143 2.91 -10.51 -7.94
N GLN A 144 4.21 -10.69 -7.67
CA GLN A 144 5.13 -11.56 -8.40
C GLN A 144 5.30 -11.21 -9.89
N LYS A 145 4.95 -9.97 -10.26
CA LYS A 145 5.10 -9.45 -11.64
C LYS A 145 5.78 -8.07 -11.60
N LYS A 146 5.00 -6.99 -11.48
CA LYS A 146 5.49 -5.61 -11.52
C LYS A 146 5.53 -4.95 -10.15
N VAL A 147 4.72 -5.41 -9.19
CA VAL A 147 4.67 -4.84 -7.84
C VAL A 147 5.62 -5.60 -6.93
N PRO A 148 6.67 -4.97 -6.41
CA PRO A 148 7.56 -5.61 -5.45
C PRO A 148 6.89 -5.83 -4.10
N GLY A 149 7.49 -6.68 -3.28
CA GLY A 149 7.05 -6.86 -1.90
C GLY A 149 7.17 -5.56 -1.11
N ARG A 150 6.21 -5.29 -0.23
CA ARG A 150 6.12 -4.10 0.62
C ARG A 150 5.94 -2.79 -0.13
N ALA A 151 5.43 -2.83 -1.35
CA ALA A 151 5.15 -1.63 -2.12
C ALA A 151 3.92 -0.92 -1.58
N THR A 152 4.07 0.36 -1.27
CA THR A 152 2.95 1.29 -1.13
C THR A 152 2.39 1.57 -2.51
N LEU A 153 1.06 1.46 -2.66
CA LEU A 153 0.36 1.60 -3.92
C LEU A 153 -0.39 2.92 -3.97
N ILE A 154 -0.23 3.66 -5.05
CA ILE A 154 -0.91 4.92 -5.27
C ILE A 154 -1.85 4.78 -6.46
N TYR A 155 -3.14 4.82 -6.19
CA TYR A 155 -4.16 4.72 -7.23
C TYR A 155 -4.75 6.08 -7.56
N THR A 156 -5.00 6.30 -8.85
CA THR A 156 -6.03 7.23 -9.31
C THR A 156 -7.21 6.41 -9.82
N LEU A 157 -8.40 6.76 -9.39
CA LEU A 157 -9.64 6.06 -9.72
C LEU A 157 -10.64 7.00 -10.38
N ASN A 158 -11.40 6.49 -11.35
CA ASN A 158 -12.58 7.12 -11.91
C ASN A 158 -13.72 6.10 -11.88
N ILE A 159 -14.70 6.31 -11.02
CA ILE A 159 -15.78 5.35 -10.81
C ILE A 159 -16.83 5.51 -11.88
N LEU A 160 -16.97 4.51 -12.75
CA LEU A 160 -17.88 4.56 -13.88
C LEU A 160 -19.29 4.12 -13.52
N LYS A 161 -19.41 3.02 -12.75
CA LYS A 161 -20.69 2.48 -12.32
C LYS A 161 -20.57 1.58 -11.09
N ALA A 162 -21.70 1.42 -10.37
CA ALA A 162 -21.92 0.41 -9.34
C ALA A 162 -23.35 -0.15 -9.46
N GLU A 163 -23.51 -1.47 -9.47
CA GLU A 163 -24.77 -2.17 -9.67
C GLU A 163 -24.87 -3.47 -8.85
#